data_f8f2bdbaa05b8e4bd5386a827226bae1
#
_entry.id   f8f2bdbaa05b8e4bd5386a827226bae1
#
_cell.length_a   1.000
_cell.length_b   1.000
_cell.length_c   1.000
_cell.angle_alpha   90.00
_cell.angle_beta   90.00
_cell.angle_gamma   90.00
#
_symmetry.space_group_name_H-M   'P 1'
#
loop_
_entity.id
_entity.type
_entity.pdbx_description
1 polymer ?
#
loop_
_entity_poly.entity_id
_entity_poly.type
_entity_poly.pdbx_seq_one_letter_code
_entity_poly.pdbx_strand_id
1 'polypeptide(L)'
;SVRSERAFCEDLDYNLLFRWFLGMNLMERSFDPTVFTKNRQRLREHRVGQQLFDEVVAEAQERSLLSDEHFTVDGTLIEAAASLKSLRRRDGDPPTMSDQDPGNPSVNFHGERRVNATHQSTTDPEALLFRKGKGKEAKLVFVAHALMENRNGLLADFQVTQATGRAERSEERRV
;
A
#
# COMPACT_ATOMS: atom_id res chain seq x y z
N SER A 1 5.16 16.59 -7.65
CA SER A 1 4.26 15.64 -6.98
C SER A 1 3.98 16.11 -5.56
N VAL A 2 2.72 16.13 -5.17
CA VAL A 2 2.30 16.50 -3.81
C VAL A 2 2.67 15.36 -2.85
N ARG A 3 3.48 15.65 -1.83
CA ARG A 3 4.03 14.63 -0.93
C ARG A 3 3.32 14.51 0.41
N SER A 4 2.47 15.47 0.76
CA SER A 4 1.71 15.45 2.02
C SER A 4 0.45 16.29 1.89
N GLU A 5 -0.53 16.03 2.76
CA GLU A 5 -1.78 16.80 2.83
C GLU A 5 -1.53 18.28 3.15
N ARG A 6 -0.54 18.56 3.99
CA ARG A 6 -0.14 19.95 4.29
C ARG A 6 0.40 20.64 3.05
N ALA A 7 1.34 20.01 2.32
CA ALA A 7 1.88 20.57 1.07
C ALA A 7 0.77 20.75 0.03
N PHE A 8 -0.21 19.86 -0.03
CA PHE A 8 -1.38 20.01 -0.91
C PHE A 8 -2.21 21.24 -0.55
N CYS A 9 -2.49 21.46 0.73
CA CYS A 9 -3.23 22.64 1.19
C CYS A 9 -2.47 23.94 0.89
N GLU A 10 -1.15 23.94 1.09
CA GLU A 10 -0.29 25.07 0.71
C GLU A 10 -0.28 25.31 -0.81
N ASP A 11 -0.17 24.24 -1.61
CA ASP A 11 -0.25 24.34 -3.08
C ASP A 11 -1.59 24.91 -3.54
N LEU A 12 -2.71 24.60 -2.87
CA LEU A 12 -4.02 25.14 -3.19
C LEU A 12 -4.12 26.67 -3.04
N ASP A 13 -3.29 27.29 -2.22
CA ASP A 13 -3.28 28.75 -2.08
C ASP A 13 -2.67 29.45 -3.30
N TYR A 14 -1.80 28.77 -4.05
CA TYR A 14 -1.05 29.37 -5.16
C TYR A 14 -1.31 28.72 -6.53
N ASN A 15 -1.79 27.47 -6.56
CA ASN A 15 -1.95 26.71 -7.80
C ASN A 15 -3.37 26.82 -8.35
N LEU A 16 -3.53 27.69 -9.36
CA LEU A 16 -4.81 27.92 -10.00
C LEU A 16 -5.38 26.67 -10.69
N LEU A 17 -4.53 25.78 -11.20
CA LEU A 17 -4.96 24.55 -11.85
C LEU A 17 -5.64 23.61 -10.86
N PHE A 18 -5.08 23.45 -9.65
CA PHE A 18 -5.68 22.66 -8.60
C PHE A 18 -6.99 23.25 -8.12
N ARG A 19 -7.05 24.59 -7.96
CA ARG A 19 -8.28 25.30 -7.59
C ARG A 19 -9.37 25.10 -8.63
N TRP A 20 -9.02 25.28 -9.90
CA TRP A 20 -9.95 25.07 -11.01
C TRP A 20 -10.47 23.62 -11.06
N PHE A 21 -9.60 22.63 -10.94
CA PHE A 21 -9.95 21.20 -10.91
C PHE A 21 -10.93 20.87 -9.77
N LEU A 22 -10.75 21.51 -8.61
CA LEU A 22 -11.63 21.31 -7.44
C LEU A 22 -12.87 22.21 -7.45
N GLY A 23 -13.07 23.04 -8.47
CA GLY A 23 -14.18 23.99 -8.52
C GLY A 23 -14.10 25.10 -7.48
N MET A 24 -12.91 25.39 -6.94
CA MET A 24 -12.70 26.40 -5.91
C MET A 24 -12.62 27.81 -6.50
N ASN A 25 -13.24 28.78 -5.80
CA ASN A 25 -13.09 30.18 -6.14
C ASN A 25 -11.67 30.70 -5.79
N LEU A 26 -11.19 31.72 -6.53
CA LEU A 26 -9.88 32.32 -6.28
C LEU A 26 -9.72 32.90 -4.87
N MET A 27 -10.80 33.43 -4.29
CA MET A 27 -10.82 34.01 -2.94
C MET A 27 -11.18 33.03 -1.83
N GLU A 28 -11.52 31.80 -2.18
CA GLU A 28 -11.83 30.75 -1.22
C GLU A 28 -10.56 30.30 -0.49
N ARG A 29 -10.65 30.07 0.81
CA ARG A 29 -9.51 29.54 1.58
C ARG A 29 -9.27 28.08 1.26
N SER A 30 -7.99 27.66 1.24
CA SER A 30 -7.63 26.27 1.16
C SER A 30 -8.14 25.48 2.37
N PHE A 31 -8.14 24.16 2.22
CA PHE A 31 -8.56 23.27 3.31
C PHE A 31 -7.54 23.29 4.46
N ASP A 32 -8.03 23.15 5.68
CA ASP A 32 -7.14 22.78 6.80
C ASP A 32 -6.68 21.32 6.65
N PRO A 33 -5.38 21.00 6.79
CA PRO A 33 -4.86 19.63 6.65
C PRO A 33 -5.55 18.61 7.56
N THR A 34 -6.10 19.04 8.72
CA THR A 34 -6.85 18.16 9.63
C THR A 34 -8.15 17.62 9.05
N VAL A 35 -8.69 18.26 8.00
CA VAL A 35 -9.88 17.77 7.27
C VAL A 35 -9.61 16.38 6.68
N PHE A 36 -8.43 16.15 6.13
CA PHE A 36 -8.04 14.85 5.58
C PHE A 36 -7.98 13.78 6.68
N THR A 37 -7.38 14.10 7.82
CA THR A 37 -7.29 13.17 8.95
C THR A 37 -8.69 12.78 9.46
N LYS A 38 -9.59 13.76 9.63
CA LYS A 38 -10.95 13.53 10.11
C LYS A 38 -11.80 12.70 9.14
N ASN A 39 -11.63 12.91 7.84
CA ASN A 39 -12.46 12.25 6.83
C ASN A 39 -11.86 10.93 6.34
N ARG A 40 -10.55 10.69 6.50
CA ARG A 40 -9.89 9.46 6.03
C ARG A 40 -10.55 8.20 6.56
N GLN A 41 -10.85 8.14 7.85
CA GLN A 41 -11.51 6.99 8.46
C GLN A 41 -12.90 6.77 7.85
N ARG A 42 -13.69 7.83 7.71
CA ARG A 42 -15.03 7.76 7.09
C ARG A 42 -14.97 7.23 5.66
N LEU A 43 -14.04 7.74 4.85
CA LEU A 43 -13.85 7.29 3.46
C LEU A 43 -13.46 5.81 3.40
N ARG A 44 -12.62 5.35 4.34
CA ARG A 44 -12.23 3.93 4.46
C ARG A 44 -13.38 3.05 4.90
N GLU A 45 -14.14 3.45 5.92
CA GLU A 45 -15.31 2.71 6.43
C GLU A 45 -16.35 2.50 5.33
N HIS A 46 -16.55 3.49 4.47
CA HIS A 46 -17.48 3.43 3.35
C HIS A 46 -16.84 2.90 2.06
N ARG A 47 -15.58 2.47 2.06
CA ARG A 47 -14.84 1.95 0.90
C ARG A 47 -14.89 2.88 -0.33
N VAL A 48 -14.95 4.19 -0.12
CA VAL A 48 -15.11 5.17 -1.21
C VAL A 48 -13.98 5.07 -2.24
N GLY A 49 -12.74 4.81 -1.78
CA GLY A 49 -11.61 4.63 -2.69
C GLY A 49 -11.77 3.42 -3.62
N GLN A 50 -12.30 2.30 -3.10
CA GLN A 50 -12.59 1.11 -3.90
C GLN A 50 -13.70 1.38 -4.92
N GLN A 51 -14.80 1.98 -4.47
CA GLN A 51 -15.93 2.32 -5.35
C GLN A 51 -15.49 3.23 -6.51
N LEU A 52 -14.69 4.27 -6.21
CA LEU A 52 -14.16 5.16 -7.23
C LEU A 52 -13.26 4.40 -8.23
N PHE A 53 -12.41 3.50 -7.73
CA PHE A 53 -11.56 2.68 -8.59
C PHE A 53 -12.41 1.79 -9.51
N ASP A 54 -13.39 1.09 -8.96
CA ASP A 54 -14.27 0.19 -9.70
C ASP A 54 -15.07 0.95 -10.78
N GLU A 55 -15.57 2.16 -10.47
CA GLU A 55 -16.25 3.03 -11.44
C GLU A 55 -15.31 3.48 -12.57
N VAL A 56 -14.08 3.87 -12.25
CA VAL A 56 -13.09 4.26 -13.29
C VAL A 56 -12.72 3.08 -14.19
N VAL A 57 -12.56 1.88 -13.62
CA VAL A 57 -12.29 0.67 -14.39
C VAL A 57 -13.47 0.33 -15.30
N ALA A 58 -14.70 0.39 -14.79
CA ALA A 58 -15.93 0.17 -15.58
C ALA A 58 -16.05 1.16 -16.75
N GLU A 59 -15.85 2.43 -16.50
CA GLU A 59 -15.82 3.48 -17.54
C GLU A 59 -14.74 3.23 -18.61
N ALA A 60 -13.55 2.77 -18.18
CA ALA A 60 -12.49 2.42 -19.10
C ALA A 60 -12.85 1.20 -19.98
N GLN A 61 -13.55 0.21 -19.44
CA GLN A 61 -14.08 -0.93 -20.17
C GLN A 61 -15.14 -0.50 -21.19
N GLU A 62 -16.10 0.31 -20.79
CA GLU A 62 -17.17 0.82 -21.68
C GLU A 62 -16.58 1.60 -22.86
N ARG A 63 -15.49 2.34 -22.64
CA ARG A 63 -14.78 3.09 -23.68
C ARG A 63 -13.79 2.25 -24.48
N SER A 64 -13.71 0.94 -24.26
CA SER A 64 -12.75 0.04 -24.90
C SER A 64 -11.29 0.46 -24.71
N LEU A 65 -10.98 1.06 -23.55
CA LEU A 65 -9.62 1.44 -23.16
C LEU A 65 -8.89 0.30 -22.43
N LEU A 66 -9.61 -0.74 -21.98
CA LEU A 66 -9.03 -1.97 -21.46
C LEU A 66 -9.14 -3.05 -22.53
N SER A 67 -7.99 -3.64 -22.88
CA SER A 67 -7.95 -4.79 -23.80
C SER A 67 -8.00 -6.09 -23.01
N ASP A 68 -8.53 -7.16 -23.62
CA ASP A 68 -8.60 -8.50 -23.03
C ASP A 68 -7.33 -9.34 -23.31
N GLU A 69 -6.33 -8.79 -23.99
CA GLU A 69 -5.27 -9.60 -24.61
C GLU A 69 -3.99 -9.67 -23.78
N HIS A 70 -3.54 -8.54 -23.19
CA HIS A 70 -2.23 -8.47 -22.57
C HIS A 70 -2.23 -7.70 -21.25
N PHE A 71 -1.96 -8.42 -20.17
CA PHE A 71 -1.80 -7.87 -18.83
C PHE A 71 -0.43 -8.18 -18.27
N THR A 72 0.07 -7.28 -17.44
CA THR A 72 1.29 -7.48 -16.64
C THR A 72 0.91 -7.40 -15.15
N VAL A 73 1.34 -8.40 -14.39
CA VAL A 73 1.26 -8.37 -12.93
C VAL A 73 2.60 -7.91 -12.38
N ASP A 74 2.59 -6.86 -11.57
CA ASP A 74 3.79 -6.40 -10.87
C ASP A 74 3.55 -6.41 -9.36
N GLY A 75 4.54 -6.92 -8.63
CA GLY A 75 4.57 -6.96 -7.18
C GLY A 75 5.54 -5.90 -6.63
N THR A 76 5.05 -4.96 -5.84
CA THR A 76 5.89 -3.96 -5.17
C THR A 76 5.74 -4.02 -3.66
N LEU A 77 6.84 -3.70 -2.94
CA LEU A 77 6.81 -3.64 -1.48
C LEU A 77 6.35 -2.26 -1.01
N ILE A 78 5.34 -2.25 -0.16
CA ILE A 78 4.86 -1.04 0.53
C ILE A 78 5.38 -1.08 1.96
N GLU A 79 6.17 -0.08 2.35
CA GLU A 79 6.64 0.04 3.73
C GLU A 79 5.48 0.40 4.66
N ALA A 80 5.33 -0.37 5.74
CA ALA A 80 4.37 -0.07 6.79
C ALA A 80 4.78 1.19 7.56
N ALA A 81 3.81 1.93 8.06
CA ALA A 81 4.06 3.06 8.97
C ALA A 81 4.45 2.58 10.39
N ALA A 82 5.30 1.56 10.46
CA ALA A 82 5.76 0.91 11.67
C ALA A 82 7.28 0.71 11.63
N SER A 83 7.95 0.99 12.73
CA SER A 83 9.40 0.79 12.83
C SER A 83 9.73 -0.59 13.41
N LEU A 84 10.96 -1.08 13.18
CA LEU A 84 11.47 -2.30 13.80
C LEU A 84 11.46 -2.24 15.35
N LYS A 85 11.44 -1.03 15.93
CA LYS A 85 11.33 -0.81 17.38
C LYS A 85 9.96 -1.21 17.93
N SER A 86 8.92 -1.27 17.09
CA SER A 86 7.57 -1.67 17.49
C SER A 86 7.41 -3.19 17.62
N LEU A 87 8.38 -3.98 17.17
CA LEU A 87 8.33 -5.43 17.28
C LEU A 87 8.37 -5.88 18.74
N ARG A 88 7.39 -6.65 19.16
CA ARG A 88 7.30 -7.30 20.48
C ARG A 88 7.05 -8.79 20.31
N ARG A 89 7.47 -9.56 21.30
CA ARG A 89 7.17 -11.00 21.35
C ARG A 89 5.66 -11.20 21.36
N ARG A 90 5.20 -12.18 20.60
CA ARG A 90 3.80 -12.62 20.66
C ARG A 90 3.58 -13.39 21.94
N ASP A 91 2.44 -13.14 22.60
CA ASP A 91 1.98 -13.96 23.72
C ASP A 91 1.26 -15.18 23.13
N GLY A 92 1.72 -16.38 23.49
CA GLY A 92 1.16 -17.66 23.00
C GLY A 92 2.10 -18.46 22.12
N ASP A 93 1.62 -19.59 21.59
CA ASP A 93 2.36 -20.44 20.68
C ASP A 93 2.65 -19.69 19.37
N PRO A 94 3.89 -19.75 18.87
CA PRO A 94 4.22 -19.13 17.60
C PRO A 94 3.39 -19.76 16.47
N PRO A 95 2.87 -18.94 15.53
CA PRO A 95 2.21 -19.49 14.35
C PRO A 95 3.20 -20.40 13.60
N THR A 96 2.69 -21.41 12.91
CA THR A 96 3.47 -22.38 12.11
C THR A 96 4.17 -21.76 10.88
N MET A 97 4.74 -20.56 11.04
CA MET A 97 5.55 -19.91 10.01
C MET A 97 6.96 -20.47 10.05
N SER A 98 7.42 -21.00 8.94
CA SER A 98 8.77 -21.55 8.82
C SER A 98 9.82 -20.43 8.90
N ASP A 99 10.77 -20.59 9.82
CA ASP A 99 11.97 -19.75 9.91
C ASP A 99 12.84 -19.79 8.62
N GLN A 100 12.53 -20.71 7.70
CA GLN A 100 13.25 -20.94 6.45
C GLN A 100 12.59 -20.25 5.25
N ASP A 101 11.56 -19.42 5.46
CA ASP A 101 11.01 -18.63 4.36
C ASP A 101 12.05 -17.63 3.86
N PRO A 102 12.51 -17.74 2.60
CA PRO A 102 13.58 -16.89 2.09
C PRO A 102 13.21 -15.41 2.00
N GLY A 103 11.92 -15.09 1.99
CA GLY A 103 11.40 -13.72 1.99
C GLY A 103 11.30 -13.09 3.37
N ASN A 104 11.31 -13.89 4.45
CA ASN A 104 11.07 -13.40 5.82
C ASN A 104 12.27 -13.68 6.74
N PRO A 105 13.34 -12.91 6.62
CA PRO A 105 14.56 -13.14 7.37
C PRO A 105 14.41 -12.80 8.85
N SER A 106 15.24 -13.41 9.67
CA SER A 106 15.46 -12.95 11.04
C SER A 106 16.24 -11.62 11.04
N VAL A 107 15.90 -10.75 11.98
CA VAL A 107 16.61 -9.49 12.24
C VAL A 107 17.25 -9.56 13.61
N ASN A 108 18.54 -9.34 13.69
CA ASN A 108 19.22 -9.11 14.97
C ASN A 108 19.04 -7.64 15.35
N PHE A 109 18.23 -7.38 16.36
CA PHE A 109 17.98 -6.05 16.87
C PHE A 109 18.40 -5.98 18.34
N HIS A 110 19.48 -5.26 18.63
CA HIS A 110 20.09 -5.16 19.98
C HIS A 110 20.39 -6.53 20.63
N GLY A 111 20.91 -7.49 19.85
CA GLY A 111 21.26 -8.81 20.33
C GLY A 111 20.10 -9.80 20.45
N GLU A 112 18.87 -9.39 20.13
CA GLU A 112 17.70 -10.27 20.09
C GLU A 112 17.35 -10.62 18.64
N ARG A 113 17.28 -11.92 18.37
CA ARG A 113 16.81 -12.42 17.06
C ARG A 113 15.30 -12.30 16.97
N ARG A 114 14.82 -11.47 16.05
CA ARG A 114 13.39 -11.24 15.80
C ARG A 114 12.98 -11.83 14.48
N VAL A 115 11.91 -12.62 14.48
CA VAL A 115 11.32 -13.27 13.30
C VAL A 115 9.80 -13.12 13.33
N ASN A 116 9.14 -13.19 12.18
CA ASN A 116 7.68 -13.08 12.09
C ASN A 116 6.94 -14.16 12.89
N ALA A 117 7.56 -15.34 13.08
CA ALA A 117 6.99 -16.42 13.90
C ALA A 117 6.86 -16.04 15.38
N THR A 118 7.82 -15.30 15.92
CA THR A 118 7.89 -15.01 17.37
C THR A 118 7.60 -13.56 17.73
N HIS A 119 7.61 -12.64 16.75
CA HIS A 119 7.43 -11.21 16.97
C HIS A 119 6.37 -10.63 16.05
N GLN A 120 5.71 -9.59 16.53
CA GLN A 120 4.71 -8.82 15.81
C GLN A 120 4.89 -7.34 16.12
N SER A 121 4.61 -6.49 15.15
CA SER A 121 4.58 -5.05 15.39
C SER A 121 3.36 -4.68 16.23
N THR A 122 3.56 -3.84 17.25
CA THR A 122 2.46 -3.27 18.05
C THR A 122 1.81 -2.08 17.36
N THR A 123 2.50 -1.47 16.39
CA THR A 123 1.98 -0.33 15.63
C THR A 123 1.14 -0.80 14.44
N ASP A 124 1.60 -1.85 13.75
CA ASP A 124 0.91 -2.45 12.62
C ASP A 124 1.08 -3.97 12.67
N PRO A 125 0.13 -4.67 13.32
CA PRO A 125 0.22 -6.12 13.57
C PRO A 125 0.21 -7.00 12.32
N GLU A 126 -0.29 -6.49 11.20
CA GLU A 126 -0.37 -7.22 9.93
C GLU A 126 0.90 -7.07 9.09
N ALA A 127 1.73 -6.07 9.36
CA ALA A 127 2.99 -5.86 8.66
C ALA A 127 4.01 -6.95 9.02
N LEU A 128 4.64 -7.53 8.02
CA LEU A 128 5.64 -8.57 8.18
C LEU A 128 7.05 -8.07 7.88
N LEU A 129 8.03 -8.64 8.58
CA LEU A 129 9.45 -8.49 8.23
C LEU A 129 9.70 -9.15 6.88
N PHE A 130 10.19 -8.37 5.95
CA PHE A 130 10.54 -8.84 4.60
C PHE A 130 11.85 -8.23 4.13
N ARG A 131 12.57 -8.95 3.29
CA ARG A 131 13.83 -8.53 2.67
C ARG A 131 13.76 -8.75 1.17
N LYS A 132 13.90 -7.71 0.37
CA LYS A 132 13.83 -7.78 -1.10
C LYS A 132 14.98 -8.61 -1.74
N GLY A 133 16.03 -8.95 -0.98
CA GLY A 133 17.14 -9.77 -1.49
C GLY A 133 18.25 -9.92 -0.47
N LYS A 134 19.18 -10.84 -0.75
CA LYS A 134 20.33 -11.12 0.11
C LYS A 134 21.19 -9.85 0.27
N GLY A 135 21.50 -9.47 1.52
CA GLY A 135 22.27 -8.26 1.83
C GLY A 135 21.48 -6.95 1.90
N LYS A 136 20.16 -6.96 1.59
CA LYS A 136 19.28 -5.80 1.79
C LYS A 136 18.75 -5.74 3.22
N GLU A 137 18.40 -4.55 3.68
CA GLU A 137 17.77 -4.34 4.98
C GLU A 137 16.38 -4.99 5.03
N ALA A 138 16.04 -5.61 6.16
CA ALA A 138 14.69 -6.09 6.41
C ALA A 138 13.82 -4.94 6.91
N LYS A 139 12.61 -4.82 6.37
CA LYS A 139 11.63 -3.79 6.71
C LYS A 139 10.28 -4.44 7.03
N LEU A 140 9.45 -3.73 7.79
CA LEU A 140 8.05 -4.09 7.96
C LEU A 140 7.29 -3.60 6.72
N VAL A 141 6.71 -4.53 5.96
CA VAL A 141 6.12 -4.23 4.67
C VAL A 141 4.86 -5.07 4.40
N PHE A 142 4.12 -4.60 3.40
CA PHE A 142 3.10 -5.34 2.65
C PHE A 142 3.57 -5.55 1.21
N VAL A 143 2.92 -6.44 0.49
CA VAL A 143 3.09 -6.57 -0.96
C VAL A 143 1.85 -5.99 -1.64
N ALA A 144 2.05 -5.06 -2.55
CA ALA A 144 1.02 -4.58 -3.45
C ALA A 144 1.17 -5.29 -4.78
N HIS A 145 0.07 -5.84 -5.28
CA HIS A 145 -0.05 -6.46 -6.58
C HIS A 145 -0.84 -5.53 -7.49
N ALA A 146 -0.29 -5.17 -8.62
CA ALA A 146 -0.92 -4.32 -9.61
C ALA A 146 -1.10 -5.12 -10.90
N LEU A 147 -2.33 -5.22 -11.38
CA LEU A 147 -2.65 -5.78 -12.69
C LEU A 147 -2.78 -4.61 -13.67
N MET A 148 -1.85 -4.51 -14.60
CA MET A 148 -1.83 -3.44 -15.60
C MET A 148 -2.17 -3.97 -16.98
N GLU A 149 -3.09 -3.30 -17.64
CA GLU A 149 -3.36 -3.47 -19.06
C GLU A 149 -2.24 -2.80 -19.89
N ASN A 150 -1.64 -3.53 -20.85
CA ASN A 150 -0.40 -3.10 -21.49
C ASN A 150 -0.56 -2.15 -22.67
N ARG A 151 -1.74 -2.09 -23.32
CA ARG A 151 -1.97 -1.21 -24.48
C ARG A 151 -2.03 0.26 -24.09
N ASN A 152 -2.80 0.57 -23.06
CA ASN A 152 -3.05 1.93 -22.58
C ASN A 152 -2.38 2.23 -21.25
N GLY A 153 -1.75 1.23 -20.61
CA GLY A 153 -1.07 1.37 -19.32
C GLY A 153 -2.03 1.66 -18.17
N LEU A 154 -3.25 1.13 -18.23
CA LEU A 154 -4.27 1.33 -17.20
C LEU A 154 -4.17 0.26 -16.10
N LEU A 155 -4.34 0.69 -14.86
CA LEU A 155 -4.45 -0.22 -13.74
C LEU A 155 -5.85 -0.86 -13.74
N ALA A 156 -5.90 -2.18 -13.98
CA ALA A 156 -7.14 -2.94 -14.06
C ALA A 156 -7.57 -3.53 -12.72
N ASP A 157 -6.59 -3.90 -11.87
CA ASP A 157 -6.84 -4.39 -10.50
C ASP A 157 -5.67 -4.05 -9.60
N PHE A 158 -5.95 -3.92 -8.30
CA PHE A 158 -4.95 -3.62 -7.29
C PHE A 158 -5.28 -4.31 -5.98
N GLN A 159 -4.35 -5.09 -5.47
CA GLN A 159 -4.52 -5.82 -4.22
C GLN A 159 -3.30 -5.60 -3.30
N VAL A 160 -3.55 -5.50 -1.99
CA VAL A 160 -2.50 -5.46 -0.97
C VAL A 160 -2.60 -6.71 -0.11
N THR A 161 -1.50 -7.44 0.02
CA THR A 161 -1.41 -8.65 0.83
C THR A 161 -0.28 -8.57 1.84
N GLN A 162 -0.27 -9.47 2.81
CA GLN A 162 0.86 -9.61 3.71
C GLN A 162 2.09 -10.11 2.94
N ALA A 163 3.26 -9.56 3.27
CA ALA A 163 4.53 -9.92 2.65
C ALA A 163 5.00 -11.31 3.13
N THR A 164 4.30 -12.36 2.72
CA THR A 164 4.76 -13.74 2.89
C THR A 164 5.69 -14.07 1.73
N GLY A 165 6.79 -14.78 1.96
CA GLY A 165 7.78 -15.09 0.91
C GLY A 165 7.25 -15.99 -0.23
N ARG A 166 5.96 -16.29 -0.22
CA ARG A 166 5.24 -17.07 -1.23
C ARG A 166 4.13 -16.27 -1.92
N ALA A 167 3.93 -15.02 -1.55
CA ALA A 167 2.81 -14.20 -2.07
C ALA A 167 2.87 -14.06 -3.60
N GLU A 168 4.03 -13.81 -4.19
CA GLU A 168 4.20 -13.69 -5.63
C GLU A 168 3.82 -14.98 -6.39
N ARG A 169 4.15 -16.17 -5.85
CA ARG A 169 3.83 -17.46 -6.50
C ARG A 169 2.36 -17.84 -6.43
N SER A 170 1.59 -17.32 -5.49
CA SER A 170 0.16 -17.65 -5.36
C SER A 170 -0.71 -16.86 -6.33
N GLU A 171 -0.29 -15.67 -6.71
CA GLU A 171 -1.03 -14.79 -7.62
C GLU A 171 -0.82 -15.17 -9.08
N GLU A 172 0.40 -15.57 -9.49
CA GLU A 172 0.67 -16.10 -10.84
C GLU A 172 -0.18 -17.34 -11.21
N ARG A 173 -0.76 -18.04 -10.22
CA ARG A 173 -1.63 -19.20 -10.44
C ARG A 173 -3.11 -18.87 -10.54
N ARG A 174 -3.52 -17.63 -10.33
CA ARG A 174 -4.94 -17.19 -10.36
C ARG A 174 -5.32 -16.46 -11.65
N VAL A 175 -4.36 -16.19 -12.52
CA VAL A 175 -4.57 -15.55 -13.84
C VAL A 175 -4.72 -16.62 -14.91
#